data_dc33eddb15a2764bbe7f0e2a7b2105f9
#
_entry.id   dc33eddb15a2764bbe7f0e2a7b2105f9
#
_cell.length_a   1.000
_cell.length_b   1.000
_cell.length_c   1.000
_cell.angle_alpha   90.00
_cell.angle_beta   90.00
_cell.angle_gamma   90.00
#
_symmetry.space_group_name_H-M   'P 1'
#
loop_
_entity.id
_entity.type
_entity.pdbx_description
1 polymer ?
#
loop_
_entity_poly.entity_id
_entity_poly.type
_entity_poly.pdbx_seq_one_letter_code
_entity_poly.pdbx_strand_id
1 'polypeptide(L)'
;MSISNLILVLIGIAIAFLFTAAAESTTANNNEEKETQWSDIEYLIDANNDTMVNYKNLFGLNIGKVYNPNFVDDADWFLGSSNYEDHIGYYLIPYNYNWHFYSNISAPWYGCEAQSKAMLVTAKKYNETGDPKYLEFSKKVFNGLNSSVINHDGWLLGLVSKNKNATILNSQMFCVANLMTYYEYTGDERALTLFKKGVDVLEKNINDLSGNCGTYYSLSKNRLVSVKQHPEYMKMLERLYLMTGSEMLKNTLYKWQHDYLTCR
;
A
#
# COMPACT_ATOMS: atom_id res chain seq x y z
N MET A 1 27.32 3.91 -22.49
CA MET A 1 26.08 4.69 -22.25
C MET A 1 26.01 5.76 -23.32
N SER A 2 24.91 5.85 -24.08
CA SER A 2 24.79 6.92 -25.08
C SER A 2 24.44 8.24 -24.41
N ILE A 3 24.82 9.36 -25.04
CA ILE A 3 24.56 10.73 -24.53
C ILE A 3 23.05 10.97 -24.28
N SER A 4 22.18 10.31 -25.04
CA SER A 4 20.72 10.37 -24.85
C SER A 4 20.25 9.78 -23.49
N ASN A 5 20.91 8.74 -22.98
CA ASN A 5 20.56 8.16 -21.68
C ASN A 5 21.02 9.05 -20.50
N LEU A 6 22.10 9.81 -20.70
CA LEU A 6 22.59 10.74 -19.69
C LEU A 6 21.67 11.99 -19.59
N ILE A 7 21.12 12.45 -20.71
CA ILE A 7 20.19 13.59 -20.74
C ILE A 7 18.86 13.23 -20.06
N LEU A 8 18.35 12.00 -20.26
CA LEU A 8 17.12 11.54 -19.60
C LEU A 8 17.27 11.43 -18.06
N VAL A 9 18.42 10.99 -17.59
CA VAL A 9 18.72 10.93 -16.14
C VAL A 9 18.82 12.34 -15.54
N LEU A 10 19.44 13.28 -16.25
CA LEU A 10 19.57 14.67 -15.80
C LEU A 10 18.23 15.43 -15.80
N ILE A 11 17.34 15.15 -16.74
CA ILE A 11 15.99 15.72 -16.78
C ILE A 11 15.15 15.15 -15.63
N GLY A 12 15.27 13.84 -15.33
CA GLY A 12 14.59 13.22 -14.19
C GLY A 12 15.03 13.81 -12.85
N ILE A 13 16.32 14.09 -12.67
CA ILE A 13 16.87 14.74 -11.47
C ILE A 13 16.43 16.21 -11.37
N ALA A 14 16.38 16.94 -12.48
CA ALA A 14 15.93 18.34 -12.48
C ALA A 14 14.43 18.48 -12.13
N ILE A 15 13.59 17.54 -12.57
CA ILE A 15 12.18 17.51 -12.22
C ILE A 15 12.01 17.18 -10.72
N ALA A 16 12.81 16.27 -10.16
CA ALA A 16 12.78 15.98 -8.72
C ALA A 16 13.16 17.20 -7.86
N PHE A 17 14.13 18.03 -8.29
CA PHE A 17 14.53 19.25 -7.56
C PHE A 17 13.50 20.39 -7.68
N LEU A 18 12.73 20.47 -8.76
CA LEU A 18 11.67 21.48 -8.92
C LEU A 18 10.46 21.20 -8.00
N PHE A 19 10.24 19.96 -7.62
CA PHE A 19 9.15 19.59 -6.69
C PHE A 19 9.46 19.91 -5.22
N THR A 20 10.73 20.04 -4.83
CA THR A 20 11.11 20.40 -3.45
C THR A 20 11.11 21.91 -3.20
N ALA A 21 11.18 22.74 -4.23
CA ALA A 21 11.25 24.21 -4.09
C ALA A 21 9.88 24.92 -4.15
N ALA A 22 8.80 24.23 -4.54
CA ALA A 22 7.46 24.83 -4.68
C ALA A 22 6.56 24.68 -3.45
N ALA A 23 7.07 24.13 -2.34
CA ALA A 23 6.29 23.87 -1.12
C ALA A 23 6.32 25.03 -0.09
N GLU A 24 7.02 26.13 -0.35
CA GLU A 24 7.06 27.28 0.56
C GLU A 24 6.45 28.52 -0.13
N SER A 25 5.21 28.76 0.10
CA SER A 25 4.48 30.02 0.39
C SER A 25 3.05 30.00 -0.17
N THR A 26 2.07 29.87 0.70
CA THR A 26 0.85 30.70 0.70
C THR A 26 0.06 30.43 1.97
N THR A 27 0.13 31.37 2.91
CA THR A 27 -0.84 31.54 3.99
C THR A 27 -2.11 32.13 3.40
N ALA A 28 -3.19 31.36 3.36
CA ALA A 28 -4.53 31.90 3.19
C ALA A 28 -5.45 31.22 4.21
N ASN A 29 -6.01 32.05 5.09
CA ASN A 29 -7.06 31.73 6.02
C ASN A 29 -8.31 31.24 5.27
N ASN A 30 -8.71 30.00 5.48
CA ASN A 30 -10.08 29.55 5.28
C ASN A 30 -10.41 28.48 6.32
N ASN A 31 -11.57 28.58 6.95
CA ASN A 31 -12.19 27.57 7.79
C ASN A 31 -12.55 26.35 6.91
N GLU A 32 -11.56 25.57 6.52
CA GLU A 32 -11.74 24.26 5.93
C GLU A 32 -11.77 23.23 7.05
N GLU A 33 -12.80 22.40 7.05
CA GLU A 33 -12.80 21.16 7.82
C GLU A 33 -11.44 20.49 7.61
N LYS A 34 -10.66 20.35 8.67
CA LYS A 34 -9.34 19.68 8.63
C LYS A 34 -9.54 18.25 8.21
N GLU A 35 -9.41 17.99 6.91
CA GLU A 35 -9.24 16.63 6.41
C GLU A 35 -7.95 16.08 7.03
N THR A 36 -8.08 15.21 8.00
CA THR A 36 -6.95 14.64 8.75
C THR A 36 -6.07 13.89 7.78
N GLN A 37 -4.83 14.36 7.59
CA GLN A 37 -3.87 13.73 6.71
C GLN A 37 -3.30 12.47 7.37
N TRP A 38 -2.92 11.49 6.56
CA TRP A 38 -2.13 10.35 7.03
C TRP A 38 -0.78 10.78 7.65
N SER A 39 -0.25 11.96 7.28
CA SER A 39 0.92 12.60 7.91
C SER A 39 0.69 13.06 9.35
N ASP A 40 -0.57 13.21 9.77
CA ASP A 40 -0.93 13.65 11.12
C ASP A 40 -1.18 12.45 12.06
N ILE A 41 -0.94 11.24 11.58
CA ILE A 41 -0.98 10.03 12.41
C ILE A 41 0.28 10.01 13.27
N GLU A 42 0.09 10.22 14.56
CA GLU A 42 1.16 10.09 15.52
C GLU A 42 1.46 8.60 15.77
N TYR A 43 2.66 8.19 15.42
CA TYR A 43 3.16 6.85 15.72
C TYR A 43 3.81 6.87 17.09
N LEU A 44 3.35 5.99 17.97
CA LEU A 44 3.96 5.77 19.27
C LEU A 44 4.80 4.50 19.22
N ILE A 45 5.97 4.55 19.81
CA ILE A 45 6.80 3.37 20.07
C ILE A 45 6.57 2.99 21.53
N ASP A 46 6.11 1.76 21.78
CA ASP A 46 5.92 1.30 23.15
C ASP A 46 7.22 0.81 23.79
N ALA A 47 7.13 0.36 25.05
CA ALA A 47 8.27 -0.13 25.82
C ALA A 47 8.94 -1.39 25.20
N ASN A 48 8.24 -2.09 24.30
CA ASN A 48 8.74 -3.25 23.58
C ASN A 48 9.28 -2.87 22.17
N ASN A 49 9.39 -1.57 21.88
CA ASN A 49 9.77 -1.04 20.55
C ASN A 49 8.76 -1.34 19.44
N ASP A 50 7.50 -1.64 19.78
CA ASP A 50 6.43 -1.87 18.83
C ASP A 50 5.82 -0.55 18.36
N THR A 51 5.59 -0.43 17.05
CA THR A 51 4.97 0.75 16.45
C THR A 51 3.45 0.69 16.59
N MET A 52 2.88 1.72 17.20
CA MET A 52 1.45 1.86 17.44
C MET A 52 0.91 3.11 16.78
N VAL A 53 -0.36 3.10 16.40
CA VAL A 53 -1.07 4.27 15.87
C VAL A 53 -1.86 4.96 16.99
N ASN A 54 -1.61 6.25 17.17
CA ASN A 54 -2.40 7.07 18.08
C ASN A 54 -3.63 7.62 17.36
N TYR A 55 -4.77 6.94 17.51
CA TYR A 55 -6.03 7.38 16.91
C TYR A 55 -6.73 8.52 17.65
N LYS A 56 -6.24 8.96 18.80
CA LYS A 56 -6.87 10.02 19.59
C LYS A 56 -6.99 11.32 18.81
N ASN A 57 -5.96 11.65 18.03
CA ASN A 57 -5.94 12.86 17.21
C ASN A 57 -6.74 12.70 15.91
N LEU A 58 -6.87 11.48 15.39
CA LEU A 58 -7.55 11.22 14.12
C LEU A 58 -9.09 11.26 14.26
N PHE A 59 -9.64 10.84 15.41
CA PHE A 59 -11.08 10.63 15.58
C PHE A 59 -11.66 11.28 16.82
N GLY A 60 -10.87 12.02 17.61
CA GLY A 60 -11.32 12.56 18.90
C GLY A 60 -11.72 11.47 19.92
N LEU A 61 -11.37 10.22 19.65
CA LEU A 61 -11.75 9.06 20.45
C LEU A 61 -10.65 8.71 21.42
N ASN A 62 -11.02 8.45 22.67
CA ASN A 62 -10.14 7.90 23.71
C ASN A 62 -9.93 6.39 23.46
N ILE A 63 -9.45 6.04 22.27
CA ILE A 63 -9.13 4.65 21.93
C ILE A 63 -7.73 4.38 22.46
N GLY A 64 -7.59 3.31 23.23
CA GLY A 64 -6.29 2.84 23.71
C GLY A 64 -5.35 2.53 22.54
N LYS A 65 -4.09 2.28 22.88
CA LYS A 65 -3.06 1.90 21.92
C LYS A 65 -3.56 0.78 21.00
N VAL A 66 -3.51 1.01 19.69
CA VAL A 66 -3.98 0.05 18.69
C VAL A 66 -2.85 -0.25 17.73
N TYR A 67 -2.51 -1.53 17.60
CA TYR A 67 -1.50 -1.97 16.66
C TYR A 67 -2.04 -1.93 15.24
N ASN A 68 -1.33 -1.24 14.35
CA ASN A 68 -1.58 -1.30 12.92
C ASN A 68 -0.45 -2.12 12.26
N PRO A 69 -0.71 -3.35 11.81
CA PRO A 69 0.31 -4.23 11.25
C PRO A 69 0.99 -3.65 9.99
N ASN A 70 0.41 -2.66 9.32
CA ASN A 70 1.06 -2.01 8.18
C ASN A 70 2.35 -1.26 8.55
N PHE A 71 2.51 -0.88 9.80
CA PHE A 71 3.65 -0.09 10.28
C PHE A 71 4.64 -0.90 11.10
N VAL A 72 4.40 -2.19 11.30
CA VAL A 72 5.32 -3.08 12.00
C VAL A 72 6.42 -3.53 11.04
N ASP A 73 7.67 -3.28 11.39
CA ASP A 73 8.87 -3.71 10.65
C ASP A 73 9.62 -4.84 11.36
N ASP A 74 9.05 -5.42 12.40
CA ASP A 74 9.63 -6.49 13.20
C ASP A 74 9.09 -7.86 12.78
N ALA A 75 9.98 -8.73 12.30
CA ALA A 75 9.62 -10.09 11.91
C ALA A 75 9.19 -10.95 13.10
N ASP A 76 9.82 -10.78 14.27
CA ASP A 76 9.49 -11.55 15.47
C ASP A 76 8.12 -11.15 16.03
N TRP A 77 7.74 -9.89 15.88
CA TRP A 77 6.39 -9.46 16.23
C TRP A 77 5.33 -10.22 15.41
N PHE A 78 5.53 -10.36 14.10
CA PHE A 78 4.58 -11.11 13.26
C PHE A 78 4.48 -12.59 13.63
N LEU A 79 5.57 -13.20 14.13
CA LEU A 79 5.55 -14.60 14.56
C LEU A 79 4.81 -14.81 15.90
N GLY A 80 4.49 -13.74 16.65
CA GLY A 80 3.69 -13.82 17.86
C GLY A 80 2.29 -14.36 17.57
N SER A 81 1.86 -15.42 18.26
CA SER A 81 0.60 -16.11 18.00
C SER A 81 -0.66 -15.25 18.16
N SER A 82 -0.56 -14.10 18.81
CA SER A 82 -1.65 -13.12 18.92
C SER A 82 -1.79 -12.20 17.72
N ASN A 83 -0.81 -12.20 16.79
CA ASN A 83 -0.70 -11.23 15.72
C ASN A 83 -1.14 -11.80 14.34
N TYR A 84 -1.54 -13.06 14.31
CA TYR A 84 -2.11 -13.71 13.13
C TYR A 84 -3.18 -14.72 13.50
N GLU A 85 -4.02 -15.04 12.54
CA GLU A 85 -4.99 -16.14 12.63
C GLU A 85 -4.47 -17.33 11.82
N ASP A 86 -4.39 -18.50 12.49
CA ASP A 86 -3.95 -19.75 11.86
C ASP A 86 -5.13 -20.47 11.23
N HIS A 87 -5.11 -20.58 9.92
CA HIS A 87 -6.04 -21.35 9.12
C HIS A 87 -5.34 -22.56 8.49
N ILE A 88 -6.09 -23.55 8.03
CA ILE A 88 -5.50 -24.73 7.37
C ILE A 88 -4.71 -24.29 6.11
N GLY A 89 -3.40 -24.28 6.24
CA GLY A 89 -2.45 -24.00 5.16
C GLY A 89 -2.13 -22.53 4.93
N TYR A 90 -2.69 -21.58 5.67
CA TYR A 90 -2.39 -20.16 5.54
C TYR A 90 -2.60 -19.34 6.82
N TYR A 91 -1.98 -18.16 6.89
CA TYR A 91 -2.14 -17.20 7.96
C TYR A 91 -2.80 -15.92 7.46
N LEU A 92 -3.72 -15.35 8.25
CA LEU A 92 -4.26 -14.02 8.04
C LEU A 92 -3.77 -13.07 9.13
N ILE A 93 -3.37 -11.88 8.73
CA ILE A 93 -2.93 -10.81 9.63
C ILE A 93 -4.12 -9.89 9.89
N PRO A 94 -4.72 -9.94 11.09
CA PRO A 94 -5.91 -9.15 11.41
C PRO A 94 -5.55 -7.72 11.79
N TYR A 95 -6.47 -6.81 11.47
CA TYR A 95 -6.56 -5.51 12.10
C TYR A 95 -7.55 -5.63 13.27
N ASN A 96 -7.04 -5.58 14.49
CA ASN A 96 -7.82 -5.81 15.72
C ASN A 96 -8.41 -4.52 16.29
N TYR A 97 -8.88 -3.62 15.44
CA TYR A 97 -9.54 -2.38 15.82
C TYR A 97 -10.69 -2.02 14.90
N ASN A 98 -11.64 -1.24 15.40
CA ASN A 98 -12.75 -0.72 14.60
C ASN A 98 -12.27 0.45 13.75
N TRP A 99 -12.61 0.40 12.45
CA TRP A 99 -12.24 1.46 11.51
C TRP A 99 -13.48 2.31 11.18
N HIS A 100 -13.48 3.56 11.64
CA HIS A 100 -14.63 4.46 11.51
C HIS A 100 -14.55 5.40 10.30
N PHE A 101 -13.36 5.56 9.72
CA PHE A 101 -13.11 6.52 8.64
C PHE A 101 -13.81 6.16 7.31
N TYR A 102 -13.94 4.89 6.98
CA TYR A 102 -14.42 4.45 5.67
C TYR A 102 -15.86 3.90 5.67
N SER A 103 -16.32 3.50 6.76
CA SER A 103 -17.63 3.00 7.20
C SER A 103 -17.39 2.21 8.47
N ASN A 104 -18.35 2.13 9.36
CA ASN A 104 -18.22 1.40 10.63
C ASN A 104 -17.80 -0.07 10.41
N ILE A 105 -16.50 -0.29 10.27
CA ILE A 105 -15.90 -1.61 10.10
C ILE A 105 -15.47 -2.09 11.47
N SER A 106 -16.05 -3.21 11.87
CA SER A 106 -15.72 -3.84 13.15
C SER A 106 -14.54 -4.79 13.02
N ALA A 107 -13.72 -4.83 14.05
CA ALA A 107 -12.65 -5.82 14.20
C ALA A 107 -13.23 -7.26 14.37
N PRO A 108 -12.46 -8.30 13.94
CA PRO A 108 -11.29 -8.21 13.10
C PRO A 108 -11.66 -7.90 11.63
N TRP A 109 -10.75 -7.23 10.94
CA TRP A 109 -10.84 -7.08 9.49
C TRP A 109 -9.46 -7.29 8.88
N TYR A 110 -9.38 -7.51 7.56
CA TYR A 110 -8.14 -7.89 6.86
C TYR A 110 -7.92 -6.99 5.66
N GLY A 111 -6.70 -7.01 5.14
CA GLY A 111 -6.35 -6.33 3.91
C GLY A 111 -5.01 -6.77 3.37
N CYS A 112 -4.82 -6.64 2.06
CA CYS A 112 -3.59 -7.06 1.42
C CYS A 112 -2.36 -6.30 1.92
N GLU A 113 -2.52 -5.07 2.44
CA GLU A 113 -1.38 -4.27 2.91
C GLU A 113 -0.69 -4.92 4.11
N ALA A 114 -1.43 -5.25 5.18
CA ALA A 114 -0.87 -5.95 6.34
C ALA A 114 -0.31 -7.32 5.94
N GLN A 115 -1.04 -8.04 5.09
CA GLN A 115 -0.65 -9.36 4.62
C GLN A 115 0.67 -9.31 3.84
N SER A 116 0.79 -8.40 2.86
CA SER A 116 2.02 -8.26 2.07
C SER A 116 3.18 -7.69 2.89
N LYS A 117 2.91 -6.85 3.89
CA LYS A 117 3.93 -6.34 4.82
C LYS A 117 4.53 -7.47 5.65
N ALA A 118 3.69 -8.27 6.33
CA ALA A 118 4.14 -9.41 7.13
C ALA A 118 4.95 -10.41 6.29
N MET A 119 4.46 -10.73 5.09
CA MET A 119 5.14 -11.59 4.12
C MET A 119 6.56 -11.08 3.80
N LEU A 120 6.71 -9.79 3.49
CA LEU A 120 8.01 -9.22 3.13
C LEU A 120 8.98 -9.13 4.30
N VAL A 121 8.52 -8.64 5.46
CA VAL A 121 9.38 -8.45 6.63
C VAL A 121 9.96 -9.80 7.08
N THR A 122 9.16 -10.84 7.07
CA THR A 122 9.61 -12.19 7.45
C THR A 122 10.47 -12.84 6.36
N ALA A 123 10.17 -12.66 5.07
CA ALA A 123 11.04 -13.12 3.98
C ALA A 123 12.41 -12.43 3.99
N LYS A 124 12.44 -11.12 4.24
CA LYS A 124 13.68 -10.35 4.41
C LYS A 124 14.50 -10.88 5.58
N LYS A 125 13.86 -11.13 6.73
CA LYS A 125 14.55 -11.68 7.92
C LYS A 125 15.13 -13.07 7.66
N TYR A 126 14.41 -13.93 6.92
CA TYR A 126 14.95 -15.19 6.46
C TYR A 126 16.21 -14.98 5.60
N ASN A 127 16.18 -14.07 4.64
CA ASN A 127 17.32 -13.79 3.77
C ASN A 127 18.56 -13.28 4.54
N GLU A 128 18.33 -12.55 5.65
CA GLU A 128 19.40 -12.05 6.52
C GLU A 128 19.97 -13.11 7.46
N THR A 129 19.14 -14.03 7.98
CA THR A 129 19.51 -14.94 9.07
C THR A 129 19.65 -16.40 8.65
N GLY A 130 19.00 -16.82 7.56
CA GLY A 130 18.89 -18.22 7.14
C GLY A 130 17.96 -19.05 8.03
N ASP A 131 17.30 -18.46 9.07
CA ASP A 131 16.43 -19.20 9.98
C ASP A 131 15.11 -19.59 9.27
N PRO A 132 14.84 -20.90 9.10
CA PRO A 132 13.71 -21.40 8.31
C PRO A 132 12.35 -21.02 8.88
N LYS A 133 12.25 -20.70 10.18
CA LYS A 133 10.97 -20.28 10.79
C LYS A 133 10.35 -19.07 10.09
N TYR A 134 11.18 -18.10 9.66
CA TYR A 134 10.73 -16.90 8.97
C TYR A 134 10.23 -17.21 7.55
N LEU A 135 10.90 -18.11 6.83
CA LEU A 135 10.46 -18.53 5.50
C LEU A 135 9.15 -19.31 5.56
N GLU A 136 9.03 -20.22 6.52
CA GLU A 136 7.80 -21.01 6.72
C GLU A 136 6.61 -20.10 7.05
N PHE A 137 6.80 -19.15 7.97
CA PHE A 137 5.79 -18.14 8.29
C PHE A 137 5.42 -17.31 7.07
N SER A 138 6.42 -16.77 6.37
CA SER A 138 6.26 -15.96 5.17
C SER A 138 5.44 -16.68 4.09
N LYS A 139 5.71 -17.98 3.85
CA LYS A 139 4.95 -18.81 2.90
C LYS A 139 3.48 -18.97 3.29
N LYS A 140 3.20 -19.16 4.59
CA LYS A 140 1.81 -19.26 5.05
C LYS A 140 1.08 -17.92 4.94
N VAL A 141 1.76 -16.81 5.21
CA VAL A 141 1.23 -15.45 4.99
C VAL A 141 0.98 -15.19 3.50
N PHE A 142 1.91 -15.59 2.61
CA PHE A 142 1.69 -15.54 1.17
C PHE A 142 0.46 -16.34 0.73
N ASN A 143 0.27 -17.54 1.26
CA ASN A 143 -0.93 -18.33 0.98
C ASN A 143 -2.21 -17.60 1.43
N GLY A 144 -2.19 -16.86 2.54
CA GLY A 144 -3.28 -16.01 2.99
C GLY A 144 -3.56 -14.86 2.03
N LEU A 145 -2.51 -14.20 1.53
CA LEU A 145 -2.64 -13.15 0.51
C LEU A 145 -3.26 -13.69 -0.78
N ASN A 146 -2.88 -14.91 -1.19
CA ASN A 146 -3.40 -15.57 -2.39
C ASN A 146 -4.72 -16.34 -2.16
N SER A 147 -5.25 -16.33 -0.94
CA SER A 147 -6.54 -16.98 -0.63
C SER A 147 -7.71 -16.21 -1.22
N SER A 148 -8.86 -16.89 -1.37
CA SER A 148 -10.11 -16.25 -1.81
C SER A 148 -10.65 -15.19 -0.83
N VAL A 149 -10.08 -15.09 0.36
CA VAL A 149 -10.40 -14.03 1.32
C VAL A 149 -9.88 -12.68 0.81
N ILE A 150 -8.65 -12.64 0.28
CA ILE A 150 -7.99 -11.40 -0.13
C ILE A 150 -7.85 -11.28 -1.65
N ASN A 151 -7.54 -12.37 -2.35
CA ASN A 151 -7.35 -12.38 -3.79
C ASN A 151 -8.66 -12.65 -4.53
N HIS A 152 -9.18 -11.64 -5.19
CA HIS A 152 -10.34 -11.75 -6.07
C HIS A 152 -9.90 -11.64 -7.54
N ASP A 153 -9.51 -12.76 -8.10
CA ASP A 153 -9.10 -12.91 -9.50
C ASP A 153 -7.95 -11.98 -9.93
N GLY A 154 -6.99 -11.76 -9.03
CA GLY A 154 -5.84 -10.87 -9.22
C GLY A 154 -6.02 -9.48 -8.61
N TRP A 155 -7.24 -9.08 -8.23
CA TRP A 155 -7.42 -7.91 -7.40
C TRP A 155 -7.24 -8.27 -5.93
N LEU A 156 -6.20 -7.72 -5.31
CA LEU A 156 -5.91 -7.90 -3.90
C LEU A 156 -6.69 -6.87 -3.08
N LEU A 157 -7.65 -7.34 -2.30
CA LEU A 157 -8.55 -6.46 -1.56
C LEU A 157 -7.80 -5.68 -0.48
N GLY A 158 -7.96 -4.37 -0.49
CA GLY A 158 -7.41 -3.48 0.55
C GLY A 158 -8.18 -3.55 1.87
N LEU A 159 -9.43 -4.03 1.81
CA LEU A 159 -10.28 -4.19 2.97
C LEU A 159 -11.20 -5.38 2.81
N VAL A 160 -11.20 -6.26 3.81
CA VAL A 160 -12.08 -7.42 3.93
C VAL A 160 -12.63 -7.47 5.35
N SER A 161 -13.93 -7.40 5.50
CA SER A 161 -14.63 -7.50 6.78
C SER A 161 -15.90 -8.30 6.63
N LYS A 162 -16.52 -8.64 7.76
CA LYS A 162 -17.80 -9.37 7.78
C LYS A 162 -18.88 -8.69 6.90
N ASN A 163 -18.86 -7.37 6.83
CA ASN A 163 -19.95 -6.59 6.23
C ASN A 163 -19.52 -5.87 4.93
N LYS A 164 -18.23 -5.82 4.61
CA LYS A 164 -17.74 -5.02 3.49
C LYS A 164 -16.38 -5.48 2.98
N ASN A 165 -16.27 -5.54 1.65
CA ASN A 165 -15.02 -5.69 0.95
C ASN A 165 -14.77 -4.46 0.08
N ALA A 166 -13.51 -4.04 -0.06
CA ALA A 166 -13.17 -2.90 -0.90
C ALA A 166 -11.94 -3.14 -1.79
N THR A 167 -12.11 -2.81 -3.05
CA THR A 167 -11.08 -2.80 -4.08
C THR A 167 -10.38 -1.44 -4.08
N ILE A 168 -9.36 -1.28 -3.27
CA ILE A 168 -8.65 -0.01 -3.05
C ILE A 168 -7.44 0.06 -3.98
N LEU A 169 -7.29 1.16 -4.72
CA LEU A 169 -6.28 1.29 -5.77
C LEU A 169 -4.85 1.31 -5.22
N ASN A 170 -4.56 2.13 -4.21
CA ASN A 170 -3.22 2.17 -3.61
C ASN A 170 -2.85 0.83 -2.97
N SER A 171 -3.80 0.16 -2.31
CA SER A 171 -3.59 -1.19 -1.76
C SER A 171 -3.21 -2.17 -2.85
N GLN A 172 -3.94 -2.19 -3.98
CA GLN A 172 -3.60 -3.03 -5.14
C GLN A 172 -2.17 -2.77 -5.61
N MET A 173 -1.83 -1.51 -5.90
CA MET A 173 -0.49 -1.16 -6.39
C MET A 173 0.61 -1.53 -5.41
N PHE A 174 0.40 -1.26 -4.12
CA PHE A 174 1.35 -1.59 -3.07
C PHE A 174 1.56 -3.10 -2.93
N CYS A 175 0.46 -3.86 -2.84
CA CYS A 175 0.51 -5.30 -2.61
C CYS A 175 1.08 -6.05 -3.82
N VAL A 176 0.74 -5.62 -5.04
CA VAL A 176 1.29 -6.19 -6.27
C VAL A 176 2.80 -5.93 -6.36
N ALA A 177 3.26 -4.72 -6.08
CA ALA A 177 4.70 -4.43 -6.07
C ALA A 177 5.46 -5.27 -5.01
N ASN A 178 4.84 -5.52 -3.86
CA ASN A 178 5.43 -6.35 -2.82
C ASN A 178 5.55 -7.84 -3.21
N LEU A 179 4.67 -8.35 -4.07
CA LEU A 179 4.77 -9.71 -4.61
C LEU A 179 6.05 -9.92 -5.43
N MET A 180 6.44 -8.92 -6.24
CA MET A 180 7.70 -8.99 -7.00
C MET A 180 8.90 -9.01 -6.07
N THR A 181 8.93 -8.14 -5.07
CA THR A 181 10.01 -8.11 -4.07
C THR A 181 10.05 -9.43 -3.26
N TYR A 182 8.91 -10.00 -2.93
CA TYR A 182 8.86 -11.31 -2.27
C TYR A 182 9.43 -12.44 -3.17
N TYR A 183 9.09 -12.43 -4.46
CA TYR A 183 9.67 -13.35 -5.41
C TYR A 183 11.19 -13.22 -5.49
N GLU A 184 11.72 -11.99 -5.51
CA GLU A 184 13.17 -11.73 -5.49
C GLU A 184 13.87 -12.30 -4.25
N TYR A 185 13.22 -12.27 -3.08
CA TYR A 185 13.79 -12.86 -1.86
C TYR A 185 13.67 -14.38 -1.78
N THR A 186 12.62 -14.97 -2.34
CA THR A 186 12.28 -16.38 -2.06
C THR A 186 12.37 -17.30 -3.27
N GLY A 187 12.33 -16.77 -4.49
CA GLY A 187 12.22 -17.55 -5.72
C GLY A 187 10.86 -18.26 -5.88
N ASP A 188 9.81 -17.86 -5.12
CA ASP A 188 8.50 -18.50 -5.20
C ASP A 188 7.76 -18.08 -6.47
N GLU A 189 7.75 -18.95 -7.49
CA GLU A 189 7.10 -18.71 -8.80
C GLU A 189 5.60 -18.43 -8.70
N ARG A 190 4.95 -18.83 -7.61
CA ARG A 190 3.54 -18.51 -7.38
C ARG A 190 3.35 -17.02 -7.12
N ALA A 191 4.33 -16.38 -6.47
CA ALA A 191 4.30 -14.94 -6.25
C ALA A 191 4.49 -14.17 -7.56
N LEU A 192 5.41 -14.61 -8.42
CA LEU A 192 5.58 -14.04 -9.76
C LEU A 192 4.30 -14.20 -10.62
N THR A 193 3.65 -15.35 -10.53
CA THR A 193 2.38 -15.59 -11.22
C THR A 193 1.28 -14.66 -10.73
N LEU A 194 1.15 -14.49 -9.41
CA LEU A 194 0.17 -13.57 -8.81
C LEU A 194 0.50 -12.11 -9.11
N PHE A 195 1.79 -11.73 -9.12
CA PHE A 195 2.26 -10.41 -9.53
C PHE A 195 1.77 -10.07 -10.96
N LYS A 196 2.06 -10.95 -11.92
CA LYS A 196 1.63 -10.76 -13.32
C LYS A 196 0.12 -10.59 -13.43
N LYS A 197 -0.62 -11.47 -12.75
CA LYS A 197 -2.09 -11.39 -12.72
C LYS A 197 -2.59 -10.08 -12.09
N GLY A 198 -1.95 -9.63 -11.02
CA GLY A 198 -2.28 -8.36 -10.36
C GLY A 198 -2.00 -7.14 -11.22
N VAL A 199 -0.93 -7.17 -12.02
CA VAL A 199 -0.61 -6.15 -13.03
C VAL A 199 -1.67 -6.15 -14.14
N ASP A 200 -1.99 -7.31 -14.71
CA ASP A 200 -2.99 -7.45 -15.78
C ASP A 200 -4.35 -6.89 -15.36
N VAL A 201 -4.77 -7.16 -14.12
CA VAL A 201 -6.03 -6.64 -13.58
C VAL A 201 -5.96 -5.13 -13.35
N LEU A 202 -4.82 -4.63 -12.88
CA LEU A 202 -4.62 -3.18 -12.73
C LEU A 202 -4.70 -2.48 -14.09
N GLU A 203 -3.99 -2.97 -15.11
CA GLU A 203 -4.00 -2.40 -16.46
C GLU A 203 -5.40 -2.38 -17.09
N LYS A 204 -6.18 -3.43 -16.91
CA LYS A 204 -7.57 -3.49 -17.39
C LYS A 204 -8.47 -2.43 -16.78
N ASN A 205 -8.17 -1.98 -15.55
CA ASN A 205 -9.03 -1.06 -14.80
C ASN A 205 -8.45 0.35 -14.64
N ILE A 206 -7.16 0.57 -14.94
CA ILE A 206 -6.47 1.82 -14.60
C ILE A 206 -7.06 3.05 -15.31
N ASN A 207 -7.53 2.90 -16.56
CA ASN A 207 -8.17 3.97 -17.27
C ASN A 207 -9.51 4.36 -16.65
N ASP A 208 -10.26 3.38 -16.19
CA ASP A 208 -11.52 3.56 -15.47
C ASP A 208 -11.35 4.23 -14.10
N LEU A 209 -10.19 4.03 -13.48
CA LEU A 209 -9.81 4.65 -12.22
C LEU A 209 -9.21 6.05 -12.40
N SER A 210 -8.92 6.45 -13.64
CA SER A 210 -8.43 7.78 -13.98
C SER A 210 -9.60 8.73 -14.22
N GLY A 211 -9.78 9.69 -13.31
CA GLY A 211 -10.73 10.80 -13.48
C GLY A 211 -10.16 11.92 -14.36
N ASN A 212 -10.94 12.99 -14.58
CA ASN A 212 -10.51 14.13 -15.40
C ASN A 212 -9.37 14.95 -14.73
N CYS A 213 -9.32 14.99 -13.40
CA CYS A 213 -8.34 15.77 -12.64
C CYS A 213 -7.86 15.03 -11.39
N GLY A 214 -7.76 13.70 -11.46
CA GLY A 214 -7.32 12.88 -10.33
C GLY A 214 -7.67 11.42 -10.55
N THR A 215 -7.45 10.61 -9.55
CA THR A 215 -7.73 9.18 -9.57
C THR A 215 -8.86 8.83 -8.60
N TYR A 216 -9.64 7.81 -8.96
CA TYR A 216 -10.59 7.24 -8.01
C TYR A 216 -9.87 6.36 -6.98
N TYR A 217 -10.35 6.44 -5.74
CA TYR A 217 -9.79 5.68 -4.62
C TYR A 217 -10.00 4.16 -4.76
N SER A 218 -11.11 3.76 -5.39
CA SER A 218 -11.50 2.35 -5.55
C SER A 218 -12.29 2.14 -6.84
N LEU A 219 -12.46 0.87 -7.23
CA LEU A 219 -13.28 0.50 -8.39
C LEU A 219 -14.75 0.93 -8.26
N SER A 220 -15.26 1.17 -7.06
CA SER A 220 -16.61 1.70 -6.86
C SER A 220 -16.77 3.16 -7.34
N LYS A 221 -15.66 3.86 -7.62
CA LYS A 221 -15.61 5.25 -8.14
C LYS A 221 -16.40 6.27 -7.29
N ASN A 222 -16.62 5.96 -6.01
CA ASN A 222 -17.42 6.79 -5.11
C ASN A 222 -16.61 7.94 -4.48
N ARG A 223 -15.30 7.93 -4.61
CA ARG A 223 -14.40 8.93 -4.03
C ARG A 223 -13.17 9.16 -4.92
N LEU A 224 -12.85 10.42 -5.18
CA LEU A 224 -11.56 10.82 -5.74
C LEU A 224 -10.50 10.84 -4.63
N VAL A 225 -9.28 10.52 -5.01
CA VAL A 225 -8.09 10.70 -4.18
C VAL A 225 -7.85 12.20 -4.00
N SER A 226 -7.55 12.62 -2.78
CA SER A 226 -7.25 14.04 -2.53
C SER A 226 -5.98 14.48 -3.28
N VAL A 227 -5.91 15.76 -3.64
CA VAL A 227 -4.74 16.34 -4.31
C VAL A 227 -3.46 16.08 -3.52
N LYS A 228 -3.53 16.09 -2.19
CA LYS A 228 -2.38 15.82 -1.32
C LYS A 228 -1.91 14.35 -1.35
N GLN A 229 -2.83 13.40 -1.53
CA GLN A 229 -2.51 11.96 -1.61
C GLN A 229 -2.12 11.51 -3.02
N HIS A 230 -2.50 12.25 -4.05
CA HIS A 230 -2.25 11.87 -5.44
C HIS A 230 -0.77 11.62 -5.79
N PRO A 231 0.22 12.39 -5.27
CA PRO A 231 1.63 12.09 -5.49
C PRO A 231 2.07 10.69 -5.03
N GLU A 232 1.49 10.17 -3.95
CA GLU A 232 1.81 8.81 -3.48
C GLU A 232 1.30 7.74 -4.45
N TYR A 233 0.14 7.96 -5.07
CA TYR A 233 -0.39 7.09 -6.11
C TYR A 233 0.51 7.08 -7.35
N MET A 234 1.02 8.26 -7.75
CA MET A 234 1.97 8.36 -8.86
C MET A 234 3.28 7.62 -8.57
N LYS A 235 3.83 7.72 -7.35
CA LYS A 235 5.03 6.96 -6.95
C LYS A 235 4.81 5.45 -6.98
N MET A 236 3.65 4.99 -6.52
CA MET A 236 3.32 3.55 -6.55
C MET A 236 3.17 3.05 -8.00
N LEU A 237 2.55 3.84 -8.86
CA LEU A 237 2.40 3.50 -10.29
C LEU A 237 3.75 3.52 -11.01
N GLU A 238 4.62 4.49 -10.71
CA GLU A 238 5.99 4.56 -11.22
C GLU A 238 6.80 3.32 -10.83
N ARG A 239 6.70 2.89 -9.57
CA ARG A 239 7.35 1.66 -9.10
C ARG A 239 6.90 0.43 -9.92
N LEU A 240 5.61 0.28 -10.16
CA LEU A 240 5.09 -0.81 -10.99
C LEU A 240 5.53 -0.70 -12.44
N TYR A 241 5.51 0.50 -13.02
CA TYR A 241 6.05 0.73 -14.36
C TYR A 241 7.52 0.30 -14.46
N LEU A 242 8.37 0.69 -13.51
CA LEU A 242 9.78 0.31 -13.49
C LEU A 242 9.99 -1.21 -13.35
N MET A 243 9.12 -1.92 -12.64
CA MET A 243 9.16 -3.38 -12.49
C MET A 243 8.69 -4.12 -13.75
N THR A 244 7.75 -3.55 -14.51
CA THR A 244 7.08 -4.25 -15.62
C THR A 244 7.52 -3.80 -17.00
N GLY A 245 8.01 -2.56 -17.14
CA GLY A 245 8.23 -1.91 -18.42
C GLY A 245 6.93 -1.60 -19.19
N SER A 246 5.77 -1.67 -18.55
CA SER A 246 4.47 -1.48 -19.20
C SER A 246 4.27 -0.09 -19.76
N GLU A 247 4.08 0.03 -21.07
CA GLU A 247 3.77 1.31 -21.73
C GLU A 247 2.41 1.87 -21.29
N MET A 248 1.45 1.02 -20.93
CA MET A 248 0.15 1.46 -20.41
C MET A 248 0.29 2.17 -19.07
N LEU A 249 1.02 1.56 -18.11
CA LEU A 249 1.26 2.18 -16.80
C LEU A 249 2.08 3.46 -16.93
N LYS A 250 3.06 3.50 -17.82
CA LYS A 250 3.85 4.69 -18.13
C LYS A 250 2.98 5.84 -18.66
N ASN A 251 2.14 5.56 -19.66
CA ASN A 251 1.26 6.56 -20.24
C ASN A 251 0.23 7.08 -19.23
N THR A 252 -0.27 6.20 -18.37
CA THR A 252 -1.15 6.57 -17.26
C THR A 252 -0.43 7.45 -16.25
N LEU A 253 0.82 7.13 -15.89
CA LEU A 253 1.63 7.95 -15.00
C LEU A 253 1.82 9.37 -15.55
N TYR A 254 2.16 9.50 -16.83
CA TYR A 254 2.32 10.81 -17.47
C TYR A 254 0.99 11.59 -17.49
N LYS A 255 -0.12 10.92 -17.76
CA LYS A 255 -1.45 11.54 -17.66
C LYS A 255 -1.71 12.06 -16.25
N TRP A 256 -1.47 11.25 -15.20
CA TRP A 256 -1.70 11.66 -13.82
C TRP A 256 -0.78 12.82 -13.39
N GLN A 257 0.47 12.84 -13.84
CA GLN A 257 1.40 13.95 -13.63
C GLN A 257 0.90 15.23 -14.30
N HIS A 258 0.45 15.15 -15.55
CA HIS A 258 -0.12 16.28 -16.28
C HIS A 258 -1.38 16.81 -15.57
N ASP A 259 -2.34 15.94 -15.23
CA ASP A 259 -3.57 16.30 -14.54
C ASP A 259 -3.28 16.96 -13.19
N TYR A 260 -2.31 16.46 -12.44
CA TYR A 260 -1.89 17.02 -11.16
C TYR A 260 -1.33 18.44 -11.29
N LEU A 261 -0.65 18.77 -12.39
CA LEU A 261 -0.09 20.10 -12.63
C LEU A 261 -1.10 21.10 -13.19
N THR A 262 -2.09 20.64 -13.94
CA THR A 262 -3.02 21.51 -14.69
C THR A 262 -4.38 21.72 -14.01
N CYS A 263 -4.76 20.84 -13.11
CA CYS A 263 -6.06 20.87 -12.43
C CYS A 263 -6.02 21.46 -11.00
N ARG A 264 -5.02 22.24 -10.69
CA ARG A 264 -4.87 22.93 -9.40
C ARG A 264 -5.64 24.23 -9.34
#